data_db5995c71f91c27172c90a0d0aa2a9c0
#
_entry.id   db5995c71f91c27172c90a0d0aa2a9c0
#
_cell.length_a   1.000
_cell.length_b   1.000
_cell.length_c   1.000
_cell.angle_alpha   90.00
_cell.angle_beta   90.00
_cell.angle_gamma   90.00
#
_symmetry.space_group_name_H-M   'P 1'
#
loop_
_entity.id
_entity.type
_entity.pdbx_description
1 polymer ?
#
loop_
_entity_poly.entity_id
_entity_poly.type
_entity_poly.pdbx_seq_one_letter_code
_entity_poly.pdbx_strand_id
1 'polypeptide(L)'
;MIYTDFYGEKLSLLGFGTMRLPLVPGGGPADIDEKTTADMVRYAMDHGVNYFDTAYPYHGGMSERVIGRALKDYDRQSFYLATKYPGHQISDSRFHFASEWTTCASACTSGMSKLTGRS
;
A
#
# COMPACT_ATOMS: atom_id res chain seq x y z
N MET A 1 -13.33 -8.00 -13.94
CA MET A 1 -12.07 -7.19 -14.00
C MET A 1 -11.29 -7.58 -15.27
N ILE A 2 -10.67 -6.60 -15.92
CA ILE A 2 -9.71 -6.83 -17.01
C ILE A 2 -8.31 -6.83 -16.40
N TYR A 3 -7.48 -7.78 -16.81
CA TYR A 3 -6.10 -7.90 -16.36
C TYR A 3 -5.14 -7.69 -17.53
N THR A 4 -3.97 -7.13 -17.23
CA THR A 4 -2.87 -6.98 -18.18
C THR A 4 -1.66 -7.77 -17.71
N ASP A 5 -0.82 -8.19 -18.66
CA ASP A 5 0.46 -8.81 -18.35
C ASP A 5 1.50 -7.71 -18.06
N PHE A 6 2.17 -7.83 -16.93
CA PHE A 6 3.25 -6.95 -16.54
C PHE A 6 4.43 -7.79 -16.06
N TYR A 7 5.42 -8.00 -16.92
CA TYR A 7 6.61 -8.84 -16.65
C TYR A 7 6.27 -10.25 -16.14
N GLY A 8 5.22 -10.87 -16.71
CA GLY A 8 4.77 -12.22 -16.33
C GLY A 8 3.77 -12.25 -15.17
N GLU A 9 3.45 -11.09 -14.57
CA GLU A 9 2.45 -10.98 -13.52
C GLU A 9 1.14 -10.41 -14.07
N LYS A 10 0.02 -10.93 -13.58
CA LYS A 10 -1.32 -10.46 -13.99
C LYS A 10 -1.80 -9.34 -13.07
N LEU A 11 -1.75 -8.10 -13.56
CA LEU A 11 -2.26 -6.95 -12.83
C LEU A 11 -3.66 -6.56 -13.31
N SER A 12 -4.54 -6.20 -12.35
CA SER A 12 -5.81 -5.57 -12.70
C SER A 12 -5.56 -4.25 -13.42
N LEU A 13 -6.32 -4.01 -14.49
CA LEU A 13 -6.19 -2.78 -15.28
C LEU A 13 -6.57 -1.54 -14.44
N LEU A 14 -7.43 -1.72 -13.44
CA LEU A 14 -7.77 -0.72 -12.44
C LEU A 14 -6.92 -0.96 -11.19
N GLY A 15 -6.18 0.08 -10.75
CA GLY A 15 -5.48 0.12 -9.47
C GLY A 15 -6.26 0.91 -8.41
N PHE A 16 -6.04 0.57 -7.15
CA PHE A 16 -6.61 1.27 -6.00
C PHE A 16 -5.58 2.24 -5.42
N GLY A 17 -5.78 3.54 -5.66
CA GLY A 17 -4.91 4.59 -5.10
C GLY A 17 -5.38 5.07 -3.73
N THR A 18 -4.45 5.38 -2.83
CA THR A 18 -4.74 5.72 -1.43
C THR A 18 -4.43 7.18 -1.05
N MET A 19 -4.19 8.03 -2.03
CA MET A 19 -3.89 9.45 -1.78
C MET A 19 -5.10 10.23 -1.22
N ARG A 20 -6.32 9.75 -1.46
CA ARG A 20 -7.57 10.39 -1.08
C ARG A 20 -8.51 9.38 -0.42
N LEU A 21 -8.09 8.80 0.69
CA LEU A 21 -8.95 7.93 1.49
C LEU A 21 -10.04 8.75 2.21
N PRO A 22 -11.21 8.15 2.52
CA PRO A 22 -12.24 8.83 3.27
C PRO A 22 -11.73 9.23 4.66
N LEU A 23 -12.15 10.40 5.11
CA LEU A 23 -11.79 10.94 6.43
C LEU A 23 -12.98 10.87 7.38
N VAL A 24 -12.69 10.81 8.67
CA VAL A 24 -13.69 11.00 9.72
C VAL A 24 -14.29 12.40 9.58
N PRO A 25 -15.63 12.57 9.66
CA PRO A 25 -16.28 13.87 9.57
C PRO A 25 -15.67 14.89 10.55
N GLY A 26 -15.20 16.02 10.03
CA GLY A 26 -14.54 17.07 10.82
C GLY A 26 -13.09 16.77 11.20
N GLY A 27 -12.54 15.64 10.78
CA GLY A 27 -11.14 15.27 11.03
C GLY A 27 -10.15 15.96 10.09
N GLY A 28 -8.87 15.89 10.45
CA GLY A 28 -7.74 16.34 9.65
C GLY A 28 -7.27 15.31 8.62
N PRO A 29 -6.23 15.63 7.84
CA PRO A 29 -5.72 14.73 6.80
C PRO A 29 -5.26 13.35 7.29
N ALA A 30 -4.86 13.23 8.55
CA ALA A 30 -4.42 11.97 9.16
C ALA A 30 -5.58 11.13 9.73
N ASP A 31 -6.78 11.71 9.86
CA ASP A 31 -7.93 11.08 10.48
C ASP A 31 -8.74 10.28 9.44
N ILE A 32 -8.15 9.21 8.95
CA ILE A 32 -8.78 8.33 7.97
C ILE A 32 -9.92 7.56 8.62
N ASP A 33 -11.08 7.50 7.96
CA ASP A 33 -12.15 6.56 8.32
C ASP A 33 -11.72 5.13 7.92
N GLU A 34 -11.11 4.44 8.87
CA GLU A 34 -10.56 3.11 8.65
C GLU A 34 -11.62 2.07 8.30
N LYS A 35 -12.83 2.21 8.88
CA LYS A 35 -13.94 1.29 8.59
C LYS A 35 -14.38 1.42 7.14
N THR A 36 -14.67 2.63 6.70
CA THR A 36 -15.05 2.90 5.31
C THR A 36 -13.94 2.50 4.34
N THR A 37 -12.67 2.78 4.69
CA THR A 37 -11.50 2.37 3.90
C THR A 37 -11.41 0.85 3.77
N ALA A 38 -11.60 0.11 4.86
CA ALA A 38 -11.59 -1.36 4.82
C ALA A 38 -12.74 -1.92 3.97
N ASP A 39 -13.93 -1.33 4.05
CA ASP A 39 -15.07 -1.71 3.21
C ASP A 39 -14.79 -1.45 1.72
N MET A 40 -14.13 -0.33 1.38
CA MET A 40 -13.71 -0.03 0.00
C MET A 40 -12.67 -1.01 -0.51
N VAL A 41 -11.67 -1.34 0.30
CA VAL A 41 -10.62 -2.32 -0.05
C VAL A 41 -11.25 -3.70 -0.27
N ARG A 42 -12.16 -4.14 0.61
CA ARG A 42 -12.88 -5.40 0.45
C ARG A 42 -13.66 -5.40 -0.86
N TYR A 43 -14.42 -4.36 -1.13
CA TYR A 43 -15.17 -4.23 -2.39
C TYR A 43 -14.26 -4.33 -3.61
N ALA A 44 -13.12 -3.64 -3.59
CA ALA A 44 -12.15 -3.66 -4.67
C ALA A 44 -11.57 -5.07 -4.89
N MET A 45 -11.15 -5.75 -3.81
CA MET A 45 -10.64 -7.13 -3.86
C MET A 45 -11.69 -8.10 -4.39
N ASP A 46 -12.93 -8.02 -3.90
CA ASP A 46 -14.04 -8.88 -4.33
C ASP A 46 -14.37 -8.70 -5.81
N HIS A 47 -14.07 -7.53 -6.39
CA HIS A 47 -14.26 -7.22 -7.82
C HIS A 47 -12.98 -7.41 -8.65
N GLY A 48 -11.94 -8.00 -8.08
CA GLY A 48 -10.75 -8.42 -8.78
C GLY A 48 -9.65 -7.37 -8.92
N VAL A 49 -9.72 -6.25 -8.19
CA VAL A 49 -8.59 -5.33 -8.07
C VAL A 49 -7.49 -6.02 -7.27
N ASN A 50 -6.29 -6.08 -7.82
CA ASN A 50 -5.14 -6.69 -7.17
C ASN A 50 -3.90 -5.78 -7.12
N TYR A 51 -4.04 -4.50 -7.44
CA TYR A 51 -2.95 -3.53 -7.38
C TYR A 51 -3.36 -2.33 -6.52
N PHE A 52 -2.58 -2.08 -5.46
CA PHE A 52 -2.78 -0.98 -4.51
C PHE A 52 -1.58 -0.05 -4.53
N ASP A 53 -1.83 1.26 -4.56
CA ASP A 53 -0.78 2.29 -4.59
C ASP A 53 -0.92 3.21 -3.38
N THR A 54 0.15 3.34 -2.62
CA THR A 54 0.27 4.24 -1.48
C THR A 54 1.57 5.03 -1.52
N ALA A 55 1.81 5.87 -0.53
CA ALA A 55 3.09 6.55 -0.34
C ALA A 55 3.28 6.94 1.12
N TYR A 56 4.54 7.04 1.54
CA TYR A 56 4.92 7.46 2.89
C TYR A 56 4.21 8.75 3.37
N PRO A 57 4.17 9.87 2.58
CA PRO A 57 3.59 11.12 3.05
C PRO A 57 2.06 11.18 2.96
N TYR A 58 1.39 10.17 2.40
CA TYR A 58 -0.07 10.22 2.24
C TYR A 58 -0.76 10.21 3.59
N HIS A 59 -1.74 11.12 3.76
CA HIS A 59 -2.50 11.26 4.99
C HIS A 59 -1.61 11.48 6.23
N GLY A 60 -0.56 12.30 6.11
CA GLY A 60 0.36 12.56 7.21
C GLY A 60 1.11 11.31 7.69
N GLY A 61 1.34 10.33 6.83
CA GLY A 61 2.00 9.06 7.14
C GLY A 61 1.06 7.94 7.59
N MET A 62 -0.26 8.20 7.62
CA MET A 62 -1.23 7.20 8.09
C MET A 62 -1.71 6.24 7.00
N SER A 63 -1.58 6.61 5.72
CA SER A 63 -2.10 5.81 4.60
C SER A 63 -1.53 4.39 4.57
N GLU A 64 -0.21 4.24 4.66
CA GLU A 64 0.45 2.92 4.65
C GLU A 64 -0.04 2.03 5.80
N ARG A 65 -0.22 2.62 6.99
CA ARG A 65 -0.68 1.89 8.18
C ARG A 65 -2.13 1.42 8.02
N VAL A 66 -3.00 2.27 7.51
CA VAL A 66 -4.42 1.95 7.31
C VAL A 66 -4.58 0.89 6.22
N ILE A 67 -3.91 1.04 5.09
CA ILE A 67 -3.94 0.05 4.01
C ILE A 67 -3.33 -1.29 4.47
N GLY A 68 -2.23 -1.26 5.23
CA GLY A 68 -1.65 -2.47 5.80
C GLY A 68 -2.63 -3.22 6.70
N ARG A 69 -3.41 -2.51 7.53
CA ARG A 69 -4.47 -3.12 8.35
C ARG A 69 -5.63 -3.66 7.50
N ALA A 70 -6.04 -2.93 6.47
CA ALA A 70 -7.14 -3.35 5.60
C ALA A 70 -6.79 -4.61 4.78
N LEU A 71 -5.52 -4.79 4.44
CA LEU A 71 -5.04 -5.91 3.61
C LEU A 71 -4.51 -7.11 4.42
N LYS A 72 -4.35 -6.97 5.74
CA LYS A 72 -3.65 -7.98 6.58
C LYS A 72 -4.26 -9.38 6.55
N ASP A 73 -5.58 -9.48 6.35
CA ASP A 73 -6.32 -10.73 6.39
C ASP A 73 -6.44 -11.41 5.01
N TYR A 74 -5.92 -10.77 3.96
CA TYR A 74 -5.86 -11.34 2.61
C TYR A 74 -4.55 -12.09 2.39
N ASP A 75 -4.60 -13.13 1.56
CA ASP A 75 -3.39 -13.81 1.12
C ASP A 75 -2.43 -12.81 0.47
N ARG A 76 -1.22 -12.73 0.98
CA ARG A 76 -0.19 -11.81 0.48
C ARG A 76 0.10 -11.99 -1.01
N GLN A 77 -0.11 -13.18 -1.54
CA GLN A 77 0.07 -13.51 -2.96
C GLN A 77 -1.07 -13.02 -3.85
N SER A 78 -2.20 -12.59 -3.26
CA SER A 78 -3.39 -12.18 -4.01
C SER A 78 -3.36 -10.72 -4.47
N PHE A 79 -2.40 -9.91 -4.01
CA PHE A 79 -2.32 -8.50 -4.38
C PHE A 79 -0.89 -7.98 -4.47
N TYR A 80 -0.74 -6.88 -5.20
CA TYR A 80 0.49 -6.09 -5.32
C TYR A 80 0.30 -4.78 -4.57
N LEU A 81 1.29 -4.39 -3.78
CA LEU A 81 1.29 -3.14 -3.02
C LEU A 81 2.52 -2.33 -3.40
N ALA A 82 2.29 -1.18 -4.04
CA ALA A 82 3.33 -0.21 -4.36
C ALA A 82 3.32 0.91 -3.32
N THR A 83 4.51 1.32 -2.88
CA THR A 83 4.70 2.53 -2.09
C THR A 83 5.83 3.36 -2.65
N LYS A 84 5.96 4.61 -2.18
CA LYS A 84 6.93 5.57 -2.69
C LYS A 84 7.89 5.99 -1.58
N TYR A 85 9.16 5.96 -1.92
CA TYR A 85 10.25 6.37 -1.03
C TYR A 85 10.25 7.90 -0.85
N PRO A 86 10.36 8.42 0.41
CA PRO A 86 10.32 9.86 0.67
C PRO A 86 11.68 10.54 0.43
N GLY A 87 12.25 10.40 -0.77
CA GLY A 87 13.59 10.89 -1.10
C GLY A 87 13.82 12.37 -0.84
N HIS A 88 12.76 13.19 -0.91
CA HIS A 88 12.79 14.63 -0.63
C HIS A 88 12.93 14.97 0.87
N GLN A 89 12.71 14.01 1.76
CA GLN A 89 12.84 14.19 3.22
C GLN A 89 14.19 13.73 3.76
N ILE A 90 15.06 13.19 2.91
CA ILE A 90 16.38 12.73 3.31
C ILE A 90 17.36 13.86 3.12
N SER A 91 17.60 14.59 4.19
CA SER A 91 18.57 15.68 4.23
C SER A 91 19.93 15.30 4.80
N ASP A 92 20.09 14.06 5.30
CA ASP A 92 21.33 13.63 5.96
C ASP A 92 21.71 12.18 5.60
N SER A 93 23.02 11.96 5.43
CA SER A 93 23.65 10.65 5.18
C SER A 93 23.51 9.64 6.33
N ARG A 94 22.90 10.04 7.45
CA ARG A 94 22.64 9.21 8.63
C ARG A 94 21.22 8.66 8.69
N PHE A 95 20.55 8.53 7.56
CA PHE A 95 19.23 7.93 7.51
C PHE A 95 19.30 6.46 7.97
N HIS A 96 18.80 6.20 9.17
CA HIS A 96 18.64 4.84 9.66
C HIS A 96 17.44 4.19 8.94
N PHE A 97 17.73 3.56 7.83
CA PHE A 97 16.79 2.82 6.99
C PHE A 97 15.98 1.74 7.74
N ALA A 98 16.42 1.39 8.95
CA ALA A 98 15.95 0.20 9.65
C ALA A 98 14.73 0.40 10.58
N SER A 99 14.48 1.60 11.10
CA SER A 99 13.53 1.71 12.23
C SER A 99 12.10 2.07 11.86
N GLU A 100 11.87 2.76 10.74
CA GLU A 100 10.51 3.16 10.35
C GLU A 100 9.90 2.30 9.24
N TRP A 101 10.75 1.58 8.48
CA TRP A 101 10.32 0.63 7.47
C TRP A 101 9.82 -0.69 8.03
N THR A 102 10.12 -1.00 9.28
CA THR A 102 9.74 -2.30 9.88
C THR A 102 8.22 -2.48 9.99
N THR A 103 7.45 -1.41 10.03
CA THR A 103 5.98 -1.52 10.12
C THR A 103 5.31 -1.72 8.75
N CYS A 104 5.87 -1.17 7.68
CA CYS A 104 5.40 -1.43 6.31
C CYS A 104 6.13 -2.63 5.68
N ALA A 105 7.43 -2.78 5.99
CA ALA A 105 8.27 -3.83 5.44
C ALA A 105 7.86 -5.24 5.91
N SER A 106 7.29 -5.42 7.10
CA SER A 106 6.75 -6.73 7.48
C SER A 106 5.56 -7.14 6.60
N ALA A 107 4.82 -6.18 6.06
CA ALA A 107 3.78 -6.44 5.06
C ALA A 107 4.36 -6.51 3.62
N CYS A 108 5.46 -5.80 3.34
CA CYS A 108 6.06 -5.72 2.00
C CYS A 108 7.19 -6.72 1.75
N THR A 109 7.95 -7.16 2.78
CA THR A 109 9.16 -8.00 2.58
C THR A 109 8.87 -9.38 2.02
N SER A 110 7.69 -9.94 2.23
CA SER A 110 7.30 -11.18 1.56
C SER A 110 7.04 -11.02 0.05
N GLY A 111 6.82 -9.78 -0.42
CA GLY A 111 6.56 -9.48 -1.83
C GLY A 111 7.78 -9.05 -2.62
N MET A 112 8.74 -8.37 -2.00
CA MET A 112 9.99 -7.97 -2.66
C MET A 112 10.91 -9.16 -2.97
N SER A 113 10.83 -10.26 -2.22
CA SER A 113 11.60 -11.47 -2.52
C SER A 113 11.20 -12.12 -3.85
N LYS A 114 10.01 -11.83 -4.38
CA LYS A 114 9.62 -12.31 -5.71
C LYS A 114 10.17 -11.45 -6.85
N LEU A 115 10.45 -10.17 -6.64
CA LEU A 115 11.03 -9.29 -7.66
C LEU A 115 12.55 -9.44 -7.78
N THR A 116 13.23 -9.98 -6.77
CA THR A 116 14.69 -10.19 -6.76
C THR A 116 15.10 -11.65 -6.96
N GLY A 117 14.17 -12.57 -7.11
CA GLY A 117 14.42 -14.00 -7.35
C GLY A 117 14.85 -14.28 -8.80
N ARG A 118 16.00 -13.76 -9.20
CA ARG A 118 16.85 -14.33 -10.23
C ARG A 118 18.20 -14.67 -9.59
N SER A 119 18.37 -15.86 -9.22
CA SER A 119 19.66 -16.53 -9.25
C SER A 119 19.69 -17.50 -10.39
#